data_52e908d06bc6e2f5f2c1316319ba156e
#
_entry.id   52e908d06bc6e2f5f2c1316319ba156e
#
_cell.length_a   1.000
_cell.length_b   1.000
_cell.length_c   1.000
_cell.angle_alpha   90.00
_cell.angle_beta   90.00
_cell.angle_gamma   90.00
#
_symmetry.space_group_name_H-M   'P 1'
#
loop_
_entity.id
_entity.type
_entity.pdbx_description
1 polymer ?
#
loop_
_entity_poly.entity_id
_entity_poly.type
_entity_poly.pdbx_seq_one_letter_code
_entity_poly.pdbx_strand_id
1 'polypeptide(L)'
;PNALIELSKTRYPKLIYIANPDNPMGTWWPATSIEKMIEQVPDGSVLVLDEAYGEFAPDGVLPTIDPFDPRVLRFRTFSKAYGLAGIRVGYAIGEPTLINEFNKIRNHFGVGSLAQAACVAAISDQAYLVQTVANVAAARERLYQIALDNGIQSIPSATNFVALDCGRDGEYASKVLQHLIGSGIFVRMPGVSPLNRCIRVSV
;
A
#
# COMPACT_ATOMS: atom_id res chain seq x y z
N PRO A 1 -6.97 -10.00 -8.73
CA PRO A 1 -8.29 -9.34 -8.83
C PRO A 1 -9.41 -10.31 -9.23
N ASN A 2 -9.23 -11.14 -10.28
CA ASN A 2 -10.31 -11.97 -10.83
C ASN A 2 -10.98 -12.88 -9.80
N ALA A 3 -10.21 -13.63 -9.00
CA ALA A 3 -10.77 -14.54 -7.99
C ALA A 3 -11.59 -13.77 -6.92
N LEU A 4 -11.18 -12.56 -6.58
CA LEU A 4 -11.89 -11.72 -5.62
C LEU A 4 -13.24 -11.24 -6.21
N ILE A 5 -13.26 -10.84 -7.48
CA ILE A 5 -14.50 -10.45 -8.17
C ILE A 5 -15.45 -11.64 -8.35
N GLU A 6 -14.96 -12.80 -8.75
CA GLU A 6 -15.82 -13.99 -8.88
C GLU A 6 -16.43 -14.39 -7.53
N LEU A 7 -15.65 -14.30 -6.44
CA LEU A 7 -16.19 -14.50 -5.10
C LEU A 7 -17.25 -13.45 -4.74
N SER A 8 -17.03 -12.19 -5.11
CA SER A 8 -17.96 -11.08 -4.84
C SER A 8 -19.31 -11.26 -5.55
N LYS A 9 -19.31 -11.79 -6.77
CA LYS A 9 -20.53 -12.10 -7.52
C LYS A 9 -21.40 -13.17 -6.86
N THR A 10 -20.79 -14.03 -6.03
CA THR A 10 -21.50 -15.11 -5.32
C THR A 10 -21.87 -14.76 -3.89
N ARG A 11 -21.10 -13.87 -3.24
CA ARG A 11 -21.26 -13.51 -1.82
C ARG A 11 -21.97 -12.16 -1.61
N TYR A 12 -22.05 -11.33 -2.63
CA TYR A 12 -22.66 -10.00 -2.59
C TYR A 12 -22.18 -9.15 -1.38
N PRO A 13 -20.86 -8.98 -1.17
CA PRO A 13 -20.36 -8.22 -0.04
C PRO A 13 -20.72 -6.75 -0.20
N LYS A 14 -20.87 -6.01 0.89
CA LYS A 14 -21.04 -4.56 0.83
C LYS A 14 -19.75 -3.84 0.47
N LEU A 15 -18.61 -4.37 0.92
CA LEU A 15 -17.29 -3.81 0.65
C LEU A 15 -16.37 -4.89 0.09
N ILE A 16 -15.64 -4.52 -0.96
CA ILE A 16 -14.55 -5.31 -1.56
C ILE A 16 -13.28 -4.50 -1.34
N TYR A 17 -12.28 -5.08 -0.66
CA TYR A 17 -11.03 -4.37 -0.37
C TYR A 17 -9.87 -4.96 -1.16
N ILE A 18 -9.07 -4.07 -1.77
CA ILE A 18 -7.78 -4.42 -2.39
C ILE A 18 -6.77 -3.30 -2.14
N ALA A 19 -5.54 -3.68 -1.76
CA ALA A 19 -4.41 -2.76 -1.72
C ALA A 19 -3.60 -2.87 -3.02
N ASN A 20 -3.29 -1.73 -3.65
CA ASN A 20 -2.48 -1.66 -4.85
C ASN A 20 -1.64 -0.37 -4.88
N PRO A 21 -0.33 -0.42 -4.63
CA PRO A 21 0.51 -1.60 -4.28
C PRO A 21 0.19 -2.22 -2.92
N ASP A 22 0.50 -3.52 -2.80
CA ASP A 22 0.15 -4.35 -1.66
C ASP A 22 1.09 -4.18 -0.45
N ASN A 23 0.55 -4.40 0.72
CA ASN A 23 1.28 -4.62 1.96
C ASN A 23 0.74 -5.94 2.59
N PRO A 24 1.57 -6.96 2.83
CA PRO A 24 2.98 -6.84 3.25
C PRO A 24 4.05 -7.16 2.18
N MET A 25 3.68 -7.54 0.96
CA MET A 25 4.65 -8.08 0.00
C MET A 25 5.23 -7.05 -0.98
N GLY A 26 4.57 -5.89 -1.14
CA GLY A 26 4.99 -4.84 -2.07
C GLY A 26 4.58 -5.08 -3.53
N THR A 27 3.93 -6.18 -3.82
CA THR A 27 3.47 -6.55 -5.15
C THR A 27 2.37 -5.61 -5.65
N TRP A 28 2.10 -5.65 -6.95
CA TRP A 28 1.07 -4.80 -7.55
C TRP A 28 0.38 -5.46 -8.74
N TRP A 29 -0.77 -4.94 -9.08
CA TRP A 29 -1.50 -5.24 -10.29
C TRP A 29 -1.41 -4.05 -11.26
N PRO A 30 -1.32 -4.28 -12.58
CA PRO A 30 -1.37 -3.18 -13.54
C PRO A 30 -2.73 -2.48 -13.50
N ALA A 31 -2.74 -1.18 -13.83
CA ALA A 31 -3.93 -0.34 -13.86
C ALA A 31 -5.11 -1.00 -14.60
N THR A 32 -4.84 -1.59 -15.76
CA THR A 32 -5.84 -2.28 -16.57
C THR A 32 -6.53 -3.46 -15.87
N SER A 33 -5.83 -4.12 -14.93
CA SER A 33 -6.44 -5.19 -14.12
C SER A 33 -7.37 -4.64 -13.06
N ILE A 34 -7.04 -3.49 -12.48
CA ILE A 34 -7.89 -2.81 -11.50
C ILE A 34 -9.10 -2.18 -12.19
N GLU A 35 -8.92 -1.56 -13.35
CA GLU A 35 -10.00 -1.00 -14.17
C GLU A 35 -11.01 -2.07 -14.56
N LYS A 36 -10.57 -3.22 -15.06
CA LYS A 36 -11.44 -4.37 -15.34
C LYS A 36 -12.13 -4.92 -14.09
N MET A 37 -11.48 -4.83 -12.93
CA MET A 37 -12.10 -5.21 -11.66
C MET A 37 -13.25 -4.25 -11.30
N ILE A 38 -13.05 -2.95 -11.47
CA ILE A 38 -14.05 -1.90 -11.20
C ILE A 38 -15.30 -2.11 -12.07
N GLU A 39 -15.11 -2.40 -13.36
CA GLU A 39 -16.22 -2.67 -14.29
C GLU A 39 -17.13 -3.83 -13.84
N GLN A 40 -16.59 -4.76 -13.06
CA GLN A 40 -17.24 -5.99 -12.62
C GLN A 40 -17.69 -5.95 -11.15
N VAL A 41 -17.56 -4.83 -10.46
CA VAL A 41 -18.07 -4.68 -9.09
C VAL A 41 -19.58 -4.90 -9.08
N PRO A 42 -20.10 -5.86 -8.28
CA PRO A 42 -21.53 -6.13 -8.23
C PRO A 42 -22.33 -4.93 -7.72
N ASP A 43 -23.56 -4.79 -8.21
CA ASP A 43 -24.48 -3.76 -7.74
C ASP A 43 -24.67 -3.81 -6.22
N GLY A 44 -24.62 -2.66 -5.57
CA GLY A 44 -24.73 -2.53 -4.12
C GLY A 44 -23.45 -2.88 -3.34
N SER A 45 -22.34 -3.18 -4.05
CA SER A 45 -21.00 -3.30 -3.50
C SER A 45 -20.17 -2.05 -3.78
N VAL A 46 -19.21 -1.74 -2.91
CA VAL A 46 -18.21 -0.69 -3.12
C VAL A 46 -16.82 -1.30 -3.06
N LEU A 47 -16.01 -1.03 -4.07
CA LEU A 47 -14.59 -1.36 -4.08
C LEU A 47 -13.81 -0.31 -3.29
N VAL A 48 -13.15 -0.75 -2.23
CA VAL A 48 -12.19 0.03 -1.47
C VAL A 48 -10.81 -0.24 -2.04
N LEU A 49 -10.25 0.74 -2.74
CA LEU A 49 -8.91 0.69 -3.33
C LEU A 49 -7.93 1.43 -2.42
N ASP A 50 -7.10 0.68 -1.71
CA ASP A 50 -6.06 1.23 -0.84
C ASP A 50 -4.79 1.48 -1.64
N GLU A 51 -4.49 2.74 -1.91
CA GLU A 51 -3.33 3.22 -2.63
C GLU A 51 -2.31 3.92 -1.71
N ALA A 52 -2.18 3.44 -0.47
CA ALA A 52 -1.27 4.04 0.52
C ALA A 52 0.20 4.09 0.07
N TYR A 53 0.57 3.32 -0.93
CA TYR A 53 1.90 3.30 -1.55
C TYR A 53 1.90 3.81 -3.00
N GLY A 54 0.82 4.44 -3.43
CA GLY A 54 0.61 4.83 -4.82
C GLY A 54 1.70 5.75 -5.39
N GLU A 55 2.28 6.64 -4.57
CA GLU A 55 3.35 7.55 -4.98
C GLU A 55 4.66 6.83 -5.35
N PHE A 56 4.88 5.60 -4.84
CA PHE A 56 6.06 4.78 -5.15
C PHE A 56 5.84 3.82 -6.31
N ALA A 57 4.61 3.72 -6.81
CA ALA A 57 4.24 2.80 -7.86
C ALA A 57 4.86 3.22 -9.20
N PRO A 58 5.34 2.27 -10.01
CA PRO A 58 5.77 2.57 -11.36
C PRO A 58 4.60 3.00 -12.25
N ASP A 59 4.92 3.59 -13.39
CA ASP A 59 3.92 3.98 -14.38
C ASP A 59 3.05 2.79 -14.79
N GLY A 60 1.77 3.03 -15.01
CA GLY A 60 0.81 2.01 -15.42
C GLY A 60 0.27 1.12 -14.28
N VAL A 61 0.56 1.42 -13.03
CA VAL A 61 0.03 0.69 -11.87
C VAL A 61 -1.23 1.34 -11.29
N LEU A 62 -1.26 2.67 -11.23
CA LEU A 62 -2.43 3.38 -10.72
C LEU A 62 -3.48 3.53 -11.84
N PRO A 63 -4.72 3.07 -11.60
CA PRO A 63 -5.78 3.16 -12.59
C PRO A 63 -6.27 4.60 -12.76
N THR A 64 -6.73 4.91 -13.97
CA THR A 64 -7.52 6.12 -14.23
C THR A 64 -8.96 5.85 -13.81
N ILE A 65 -9.45 6.56 -12.81
CA ILE A 65 -10.79 6.35 -12.26
C ILE A 65 -11.52 7.68 -12.24
N ASP A 66 -12.76 7.67 -12.73
CA ASP A 66 -13.68 8.78 -12.52
C ASP A 66 -13.92 8.97 -11.01
N PRO A 67 -13.59 10.13 -10.42
CA PRO A 67 -13.81 10.38 -9.00
C PRO A 67 -15.29 10.35 -8.59
N PHE A 68 -16.21 10.41 -9.55
CA PHE A 68 -17.65 10.31 -9.33
C PHE A 68 -18.21 8.90 -9.54
N ASP A 69 -17.37 7.88 -9.81
CA ASP A 69 -17.84 6.50 -9.90
C ASP A 69 -18.33 6.01 -8.52
N PRO A 70 -19.63 5.73 -8.34
CA PRO A 70 -20.20 5.35 -7.05
C PRO A 70 -19.74 3.96 -6.56
N ARG A 71 -19.04 3.20 -7.42
CA ARG A 71 -18.57 1.85 -7.10
C ARG A 71 -17.20 1.83 -6.44
N VAL A 72 -16.46 2.96 -6.42
CA VAL A 72 -15.07 2.98 -5.99
C VAL A 72 -14.80 4.05 -4.94
N LEU A 73 -14.09 3.64 -3.89
CA LEU A 73 -13.57 4.53 -2.88
C LEU A 73 -12.04 4.34 -2.79
N ARG A 74 -11.28 5.37 -3.15
CA ARG A 74 -9.81 5.36 -3.13
C ARG A 74 -9.28 5.95 -1.83
N PHE A 75 -8.30 5.29 -1.24
CA PHE A 75 -7.63 5.78 -0.03
C PHE A 75 -6.17 6.11 -0.28
N ARG A 76 -5.74 7.26 0.19
CA ARG A 76 -4.37 7.78 0.13
C ARG A 76 -3.91 8.24 1.51
N THR A 77 -2.61 8.41 1.69
CA THR A 77 -2.04 8.79 2.98
C THR A 77 -0.87 9.74 2.85
N PHE A 78 -0.71 10.64 3.82
CA PHE A 78 0.49 11.44 3.99
C PHE A 78 1.60 10.71 4.76
N SER A 79 1.32 9.50 5.25
CA SER A 79 2.22 8.75 6.14
C SER A 79 3.44 8.13 5.44
N LYS A 80 3.46 8.05 4.10
CA LYS A 80 4.49 7.33 3.34
C LYS A 80 5.38 8.29 2.57
N ALA A 81 5.15 8.51 1.29
CA ALA A 81 5.99 9.34 0.43
C ALA A 81 6.14 10.79 0.90
N TYR A 82 5.12 11.32 1.55
CA TYR A 82 5.15 12.67 2.11
C TYR A 82 5.85 12.78 3.48
N GLY A 83 6.31 11.68 4.08
CA GLY A 83 7.07 11.69 5.33
C GLY A 83 6.29 12.06 6.60
N LEU A 84 4.97 12.18 6.54
CA LEU A 84 4.14 12.70 7.63
C LEU A 84 3.42 11.60 8.45
N ALA A 85 4.09 10.47 8.70
CA ALA A 85 3.50 9.34 9.42
C ALA A 85 3.02 9.71 10.84
N GLY A 86 3.72 10.61 11.52
CA GLY A 86 3.43 11.01 12.90
C GLY A 86 2.14 11.82 13.07
N ILE A 87 1.71 12.57 12.05
CA ILE A 87 0.52 13.42 12.13
C ILE A 87 -0.81 12.69 11.90
N ARG A 88 -0.77 11.43 11.50
CA ARG A 88 -1.93 10.52 11.36
C ARG A 88 -3.02 11.03 10.42
N VAL A 89 -2.66 11.47 9.21
CA VAL A 89 -3.60 11.97 8.20
C VAL A 89 -3.55 11.11 6.93
N GLY A 90 -4.72 10.83 6.42
CA GLY A 90 -4.98 10.27 5.09
C GLY A 90 -6.22 10.92 4.51
N TYR A 91 -6.55 10.56 3.28
CA TYR A 91 -7.73 11.08 2.61
C TYR A 91 -8.38 10.01 1.73
N ALA A 92 -9.67 10.19 1.49
CA ALA A 92 -10.45 9.37 0.58
C ALA A 92 -10.87 10.20 -0.64
N ILE A 93 -10.91 9.57 -1.80
CA ILE A 93 -11.43 10.13 -3.05
C ILE A 93 -12.56 9.22 -3.52
N GLY A 94 -13.72 9.80 -3.81
CA GLY A 94 -14.88 9.04 -4.26
C GLY A 94 -16.08 9.95 -4.52
N GLU A 95 -17.17 9.35 -4.94
CA GLU A 95 -18.44 10.04 -5.22
C GLU A 95 -18.91 10.79 -3.96
N PRO A 96 -19.41 12.05 -4.11
CA PRO A 96 -19.76 12.92 -2.98
C PRO A 96 -20.75 12.32 -1.98
N THR A 97 -21.72 11.55 -2.41
CA THR A 97 -22.70 10.91 -1.51
C THR A 97 -22.02 9.88 -0.61
N LEU A 98 -21.13 9.06 -1.18
CA LEU A 98 -20.30 8.09 -0.44
C LEU A 98 -19.35 8.81 0.56
N ILE A 99 -18.68 9.86 0.13
CA ILE A 99 -17.80 10.64 0.99
C ILE A 99 -18.57 11.28 2.15
N ASN A 100 -19.78 11.77 1.89
CA ASN A 100 -20.63 12.35 2.95
C ASN A 100 -21.05 11.36 4.02
N GLU A 101 -21.08 10.06 3.74
CA GLU A 101 -21.36 9.03 4.75
C GLU A 101 -20.33 9.02 5.89
N PHE A 102 -19.06 9.38 5.61
CA PHE A 102 -18.03 9.51 6.65
C PHE A 102 -18.36 10.60 7.68
N ASN A 103 -19.13 11.64 7.31
CA ASN A 103 -19.53 12.68 8.25
C ASN A 103 -20.42 12.15 9.38
N LYS A 104 -21.08 11.00 9.21
CA LYS A 104 -21.92 10.37 10.22
C LYS A 104 -21.11 9.72 11.35
N ILE A 105 -19.86 9.36 11.08
CA ILE A 105 -19.04 8.57 12.01
C ILE A 105 -17.67 9.18 12.34
N ARG A 106 -17.18 10.12 11.51
CA ARG A 106 -15.88 10.76 11.76
C ARG A 106 -15.93 11.68 12.98
N ASN A 107 -14.82 11.78 13.68
CA ASN A 107 -14.65 12.82 14.69
C ASN A 107 -14.66 14.21 14.01
N HIS A 108 -15.50 15.13 14.46
CA HIS A 108 -15.61 16.48 13.90
C HIS A 108 -14.30 17.28 13.89
N PHE A 109 -13.45 17.08 14.90
CA PHE A 109 -12.14 17.73 15.04
C PHE A 109 -10.99 16.74 14.91
N GLY A 110 -11.18 15.66 14.14
CA GLY A 110 -10.21 14.56 14.00
C GLY A 110 -8.87 14.96 13.40
N VAL A 111 -8.82 16.05 12.62
CA VAL A 111 -7.57 16.56 12.03
C VAL A 111 -7.29 17.95 12.56
N GLY A 112 -6.26 18.08 13.42
CA GLY A 112 -5.85 19.36 14.01
C GLY A 112 -5.28 20.34 12.96
N SER A 113 -5.32 21.63 13.26
CA SER A 113 -4.88 22.69 12.35
C SER A 113 -3.41 22.57 11.90
N LEU A 114 -2.51 22.15 12.80
CA LEU A 114 -1.12 21.88 12.45
C LEU A 114 -0.97 20.76 11.42
N ALA A 115 -1.73 19.69 11.59
CA ALA A 115 -1.74 18.57 10.64
C ALA A 115 -2.31 18.98 9.29
N GLN A 116 -3.35 19.81 9.26
CA GLN A 116 -3.89 20.36 8.00
C GLN A 116 -2.85 21.24 7.29
N ALA A 117 -2.20 22.16 7.99
CA ALA A 117 -1.16 23.01 7.42
C ALA A 117 0.03 22.18 6.89
N ALA A 118 0.46 21.17 7.64
CA ALA A 118 1.53 20.27 7.21
C ALA A 118 1.15 19.48 5.94
N CYS A 119 -0.08 18.97 5.83
CA CYS A 119 -0.55 18.28 4.63
C CYS A 119 -0.61 19.20 3.41
N VAL A 120 -1.09 20.44 3.56
CA VAL A 120 -1.13 21.43 2.47
C VAL A 120 0.28 21.75 2.00
N ALA A 121 1.21 21.99 2.92
CA ALA A 121 2.62 22.22 2.58
C ALA A 121 3.24 21.01 1.85
N ALA A 122 3.02 19.79 2.37
CA ALA A 122 3.59 18.57 1.80
C ALA A 122 3.07 18.26 0.40
N ILE A 123 1.77 18.43 0.13
CA ILE A 123 1.21 18.18 -1.20
C ILE A 123 1.65 19.24 -2.22
N SER A 124 2.04 20.43 -1.75
CA SER A 124 2.55 21.49 -2.62
C SER A 124 4.04 21.33 -2.91
N ASP A 125 4.80 20.58 -2.11
CA ASP A 125 6.23 20.34 -2.29
C ASP A 125 6.49 19.13 -3.20
N GLN A 126 6.21 19.30 -4.48
CA GLN A 126 6.41 18.26 -5.48
C GLN A 126 7.89 17.92 -5.71
N ALA A 127 8.80 18.87 -5.48
CA ALA A 127 10.23 18.63 -5.61
C ALA A 127 10.71 17.63 -4.55
N TYR A 128 10.28 17.80 -3.30
CA TYR A 128 10.56 16.85 -2.23
C TYR A 128 9.95 15.46 -2.51
N LEU A 129 8.71 15.41 -2.99
CA LEU A 129 8.06 14.15 -3.32
C LEU A 129 8.83 13.37 -4.39
N VAL A 130 9.19 14.02 -5.49
CA VAL A 130 9.97 13.42 -6.59
C VAL A 130 11.32 12.89 -6.07
N GLN A 131 12.03 13.69 -5.28
CA GLN A 131 13.31 13.27 -4.69
C GLN A 131 13.15 12.08 -3.74
N THR A 132 12.11 12.07 -2.92
CA THR A 132 11.81 10.96 -1.99
C THR A 132 11.52 9.67 -2.75
N VAL A 133 10.70 9.74 -3.80
CA VAL A 133 10.38 8.58 -4.64
C VAL A 133 11.64 8.02 -5.31
N ALA A 134 12.50 8.90 -5.84
CA ALA A 134 13.78 8.51 -6.45
C ALA A 134 14.72 7.85 -5.43
N ASN A 135 14.84 8.40 -4.24
CA ASN A 135 15.66 7.85 -3.16
C ASN A 135 15.17 6.44 -2.74
N VAL A 136 13.86 6.28 -2.61
CA VAL A 136 13.23 4.97 -2.29
C VAL A 136 13.48 3.96 -3.41
N ALA A 137 13.39 4.36 -4.67
CA ALA A 137 13.70 3.49 -5.80
C ALA A 137 15.15 3.01 -5.77
N ALA A 138 16.11 3.92 -5.57
CA ALA A 138 17.54 3.58 -5.45
C ALA A 138 17.81 2.65 -4.25
N ALA A 139 17.15 2.88 -3.13
CA ALA A 139 17.31 2.04 -1.95
C ALA A 139 16.71 0.63 -2.14
N ARG A 140 15.60 0.49 -2.88
CA ARG A 140 15.07 -0.83 -3.29
C ARG A 140 16.08 -1.59 -4.14
N GLU A 141 16.68 -0.94 -5.15
CA GLU A 141 17.72 -1.56 -5.98
C GLU A 141 18.90 -2.04 -5.14
N ARG A 142 19.32 -1.26 -4.13
CA ARG A 142 20.35 -1.67 -3.19
C ARG A 142 19.95 -2.92 -2.40
N LEU A 143 18.71 -3.03 -1.95
CA LEU A 143 18.20 -4.22 -1.26
C LEU A 143 18.14 -5.44 -2.19
N TYR A 144 17.76 -5.27 -3.46
CA TYR A 144 17.78 -6.35 -4.44
C TYR A 144 19.20 -6.86 -4.67
N GLN A 145 20.18 -5.95 -4.76
CA GLN A 145 21.57 -6.34 -4.89
C GLN A 145 22.09 -7.09 -3.65
N ILE A 146 21.77 -6.62 -2.44
CA ILE A 146 22.11 -7.32 -1.20
C ILE A 146 21.50 -8.73 -1.17
N ALA A 147 20.26 -8.89 -1.59
CA ALA A 147 19.60 -10.18 -1.66
C ALA A 147 20.32 -11.11 -2.65
N LEU A 148 20.63 -10.61 -3.85
CA LEU A 148 21.35 -11.35 -4.88
C LEU A 148 22.73 -11.81 -4.41
N ASP A 149 23.52 -10.91 -3.81
CA ASP A 149 24.86 -11.18 -3.29
C ASP A 149 24.86 -12.27 -2.19
N ASN A 150 23.73 -12.45 -1.51
CA ASN A 150 23.55 -13.45 -0.46
C ASN A 150 22.71 -14.67 -0.89
N GLY A 151 22.37 -14.80 -2.17
CA GLY A 151 21.58 -15.93 -2.68
C GLY A 151 20.14 -15.96 -2.14
N ILE A 152 19.59 -14.80 -1.74
CA ILE A 152 18.23 -14.64 -1.22
C ILE A 152 17.34 -14.14 -2.34
N GLN A 153 16.14 -14.71 -2.48
CA GLN A 153 15.17 -14.24 -3.44
C GLN A 153 14.45 -12.99 -2.92
N SER A 154 14.54 -11.89 -3.65
CA SER A 154 13.73 -10.69 -3.40
C SER A 154 12.43 -10.72 -4.19
N ILE A 155 11.37 -10.18 -3.60
CA ILE A 155 10.08 -9.99 -4.28
C ILE A 155 10.05 -8.57 -4.83
N PRO A 156 9.81 -8.36 -6.16
CA PRO A 156 9.69 -7.02 -6.73
C PRO A 156 8.66 -6.19 -5.98
N SER A 157 9.01 -4.95 -5.66
CA SER A 157 8.19 -4.07 -4.82
C SER A 157 7.92 -2.72 -5.47
N ALA A 158 6.67 -2.25 -5.35
CA ALA A 158 6.23 -0.90 -5.69
C ALA A 158 5.93 -0.06 -4.43
N THR A 159 6.60 -0.37 -3.30
CA THR A 159 6.42 0.31 -2.00
C THR A 159 7.74 0.85 -1.47
N ASN A 160 7.77 1.36 -0.26
CA ASN A 160 9.00 1.75 0.45
C ASN A 160 9.56 0.61 1.34
N PHE A 161 9.39 -0.63 0.92
CA PHE A 161 9.99 -1.81 1.54
C PHE A 161 10.16 -2.92 0.49
N VAL A 162 10.97 -3.91 0.81
CA VAL A 162 11.16 -5.13 0.01
C VAL A 162 10.94 -6.35 0.88
N ALA A 163 10.19 -7.32 0.39
CA ALA A 163 10.07 -8.64 0.99
C ALA A 163 11.17 -9.55 0.43
N LEU A 164 11.92 -10.18 1.33
CA LEU A 164 13.01 -11.11 1.03
C LEU A 164 12.57 -12.51 1.47
N ASP A 165 12.51 -13.44 0.54
CA ASP A 165 12.14 -14.83 0.80
C ASP A 165 13.34 -15.57 1.39
N CYS A 166 13.25 -16.02 2.63
CA CYS A 166 14.31 -16.75 3.31
C CYS A 166 14.53 -18.18 2.76
N GLY A 167 13.78 -18.60 1.74
CA GLY A 167 13.96 -19.85 1.00
C GLY A 167 13.50 -21.11 1.75
N ARG A 168 12.96 -20.98 2.96
CA ARG A 168 12.49 -22.07 3.83
C ARG A 168 11.12 -21.73 4.43
N ASP A 169 10.82 -22.21 5.60
CA ASP A 169 9.57 -21.98 6.32
C ASP A 169 9.62 -20.75 7.24
N GLY A 170 8.50 -20.48 7.91
CA GLY A 170 8.36 -19.37 8.84
C GLY A 170 9.20 -19.50 10.11
N GLU A 171 9.54 -20.72 10.53
CA GLU A 171 10.41 -20.93 11.68
C GLU A 171 11.85 -20.48 11.34
N TYR A 172 12.33 -20.81 10.15
CA TYR A 172 13.61 -20.34 9.67
C TYR A 172 13.67 -18.82 9.51
N ALA A 173 12.64 -18.22 8.90
CA ALA A 173 12.54 -16.76 8.77
C ALA A 173 12.52 -16.06 10.15
N SER A 174 11.86 -16.67 11.15
CA SER A 174 11.88 -16.17 12.52
C SER A 174 13.28 -16.21 13.14
N LYS A 175 14.08 -17.26 12.89
CA LYS A 175 15.49 -17.33 13.34
C LYS A 175 16.34 -16.24 12.69
N VAL A 176 16.13 -16.00 11.38
CA VAL A 176 16.80 -14.89 10.65
C VAL A 176 16.43 -13.54 11.29
N LEU A 177 15.14 -13.32 11.54
CA LEU A 177 14.65 -12.11 12.20
C LEU A 177 15.31 -11.89 13.56
N GLN A 178 15.35 -12.92 14.41
CA GLN A 178 15.97 -12.82 15.75
C GLN A 178 17.49 -12.52 15.67
N HIS A 179 18.18 -13.12 14.71
CA HIS A 179 19.60 -12.84 14.48
C HIS A 179 19.85 -11.37 14.08
N LEU A 180 19.03 -10.84 13.17
CA LEU A 180 19.09 -9.43 12.76
C LEU A 180 18.80 -8.49 13.93
N ILE A 181 17.76 -8.77 14.72
CA ILE A 181 17.44 -8.00 15.93
C ILE A 181 18.62 -8.02 16.92
N GLY A 182 19.21 -9.19 17.15
CA GLY A 182 20.41 -9.32 18.01
C GLY A 182 21.61 -8.52 17.51
N SER A 183 21.66 -8.23 16.22
CA SER A 183 22.67 -7.39 15.57
C SER A 183 22.27 -5.90 15.48
N GLY A 184 21.15 -5.51 16.10
CA GLY A 184 20.64 -4.13 16.09
C GLY A 184 19.90 -3.74 14.79
N ILE A 185 19.56 -4.71 13.93
CA ILE A 185 18.88 -4.47 12.66
C ILE A 185 17.39 -4.79 12.81
N PHE A 186 16.55 -3.76 12.74
CA PHE A 186 15.10 -3.88 12.89
C PHE A 186 14.42 -4.11 11.54
N VAL A 187 13.89 -5.31 11.32
CA VAL A 187 13.06 -5.68 10.17
C VAL A 187 11.74 -6.28 10.64
N ARG A 188 10.83 -6.52 9.74
CA ARG A 188 9.54 -7.14 10.04
C ARG A 188 9.39 -8.48 9.33
N MET A 189 8.47 -9.31 9.81
CA MET A 189 8.08 -10.56 9.19
C MET A 189 6.55 -10.58 9.03
N PRO A 190 6.00 -10.92 7.85
CA PRO A 190 4.57 -11.20 7.72
C PRO A 190 4.16 -12.35 8.64
N GLY A 191 3.06 -12.18 9.39
CA GLY A 191 2.65 -13.17 10.42
C GLY A 191 1.85 -14.37 9.91
N VAL A 192 1.53 -14.43 8.60
CA VAL A 192 0.58 -15.39 8.03
C VAL A 192 1.26 -16.29 7.00
N SER A 193 1.08 -17.61 7.11
CA SER A 193 1.51 -18.57 6.08
C SER A 193 0.73 -18.36 4.77
N PRO A 194 1.41 -18.46 3.60
CA PRO A 194 2.81 -18.80 3.36
C PRO A 194 3.78 -17.59 3.40
N LEU A 195 3.29 -16.38 3.67
CA LEU A 195 4.06 -15.14 3.61
C LEU A 195 5.08 -15.02 4.75
N ASN A 196 4.86 -15.74 5.85
CA ASN A 196 5.73 -15.77 7.03
C ASN A 196 7.12 -16.39 6.79
N ARG A 197 7.38 -16.92 5.59
CA ARG A 197 8.72 -17.35 5.17
C ARG A 197 9.62 -16.18 4.74
N CYS A 198 9.05 -14.98 4.63
CA CYS A 198 9.74 -13.78 4.21
C CYS A 198 10.07 -12.87 5.40
N ILE A 199 11.16 -12.10 5.28
CA ILE A 199 11.39 -10.88 6.07
C ILE A 199 11.10 -9.66 5.20
N ARG A 200 10.62 -8.58 5.81
CA ARG A 200 10.29 -7.33 5.12
C ARG A 200 11.18 -6.19 5.62
N VAL A 201 11.99 -5.66 4.72
CA VAL A 201 12.96 -4.60 4.99
C VAL A 201 12.41 -3.28 4.45
N SER A 202 12.27 -2.28 5.32
CA SER A 202 11.88 -0.92 4.91
C SER A 202 13.11 -0.13 4.46
N VAL A 203 12.89 0.80 3.54
CA VAL A 203 13.88 1.76 3.04
C VAL A 203 13.52 3.16 3.48
#